data_b5c6dc753353bb0039a84f54d4e3f11f
#
_entry.id   b5c6dc753353bb0039a84f54d4e3f11f
#
_cell.length_a   1.000
_cell.length_b   1.000
_cell.length_c   1.000
_cell.angle_alpha   90.00
_cell.angle_beta   90.00
_cell.angle_gamma   90.00
#
_symmetry.space_group_name_H-M   'P 1'
#
loop_
_entity.id
_entity.type
_entity.pdbx_description
1 polymer ?
#
loop_
_entity_poly.entity_id
_entity_poly.type
_entity_poly.pdbx_seq_one_letter_code
_entity_poly.pdbx_strand_id
1 'polypeptide(L)'
;MNVKPDFSKGHNLAETAPAYLSVWDIHAYYGESYIVQGVSFNVHEGEILALLGRNGAGKTSTLRAIARLDSPQITHGEVWLDHQPLHLMKSYEAATAGIGLVPEDRRIIPGLTVEENLQLAQIAPPIGWSLERLYDLFPRLRERRKQEGVTLSGGEQQMLSIARALARDIKVLLLDEPYEGLAPVIVDEIERTLRLIKEQ
;
A
#
# COMPACT_ATOMS: atom_id res chain seq x y z
N MET A 1 -26.63 -10.87 -2.55
CA MET A 1 -25.95 -10.85 -1.23
C MET A 1 -24.59 -11.52 -1.43
N ASN A 2 -23.52 -10.74 -1.52
CA ASN A 2 -22.16 -11.31 -1.57
C ASN A 2 -21.77 -11.65 -0.14
N VAL A 3 -21.80 -12.94 0.17
CA VAL A 3 -21.35 -13.44 1.49
C VAL A 3 -19.84 -13.58 1.42
N LYS A 4 -19.13 -12.96 2.37
CA LYS A 4 -17.68 -13.13 2.54
C LYS A 4 -17.36 -14.62 2.66
N PRO A 5 -16.40 -15.17 1.88
CA PRO A 5 -15.99 -16.55 2.03
C PRO A 5 -15.56 -16.83 3.47
N ASP A 6 -16.06 -17.91 4.06
CA ASP A 6 -15.66 -18.36 5.39
C ASP A 6 -14.33 -19.12 5.30
N PHE A 7 -13.22 -18.46 5.56
CA PHE A 7 -11.85 -19.01 5.51
C PHE A 7 -11.50 -19.85 6.75
N SER A 8 -12.42 -20.03 7.71
CA SER A 8 -12.16 -20.81 8.94
C SER A 8 -12.09 -22.32 8.72
N LYS A 9 -12.49 -22.80 7.53
CA LYS A 9 -12.56 -24.24 7.22
C LYS A 9 -11.26 -24.76 6.62
N GLY A 10 -10.17 -24.69 7.35
CA GLY A 10 -8.94 -25.34 6.85
C GLY A 10 -7.67 -25.12 7.65
N HIS A 11 -7.60 -24.14 8.51
CA HIS A 11 -6.45 -23.95 9.39
C HIS A 11 -6.95 -23.56 10.78
N ASN A 12 -6.42 -24.24 11.80
CA ASN A 12 -6.57 -23.88 13.22
C ASN A 12 -5.92 -22.52 13.49
N LEU A 13 -6.51 -21.44 13.02
CA LEU A 13 -6.23 -20.10 13.47
C LEU A 13 -7.26 -19.82 14.56
N ALA A 14 -6.77 -19.54 15.76
CA ALA A 14 -7.55 -19.14 16.91
C ALA A 14 -8.64 -18.14 16.49
N GLU A 15 -9.79 -18.16 17.17
CA GLU A 15 -10.92 -17.22 17.04
C GLU A 15 -10.42 -15.79 17.10
N THR A 16 -9.97 -15.26 15.96
CA THR A 16 -9.49 -13.89 15.82
C THR A 16 -10.57 -13.09 15.11
N ALA A 17 -10.59 -11.78 15.39
CA ALA A 17 -11.45 -10.82 14.73
C ALA A 17 -11.49 -11.05 13.19
N PRO A 18 -12.60 -10.74 12.50
CA PRO A 18 -12.69 -10.94 11.05
C PRO A 18 -11.56 -10.19 10.35
N ALA A 19 -10.95 -10.81 9.35
CA ALA A 19 -9.87 -10.22 8.59
C ALA A 19 -10.34 -8.94 7.89
N TYR A 20 -9.52 -7.89 7.97
CA TYR A 20 -9.81 -6.60 7.34
C TYR A 20 -9.48 -6.62 5.84
N LEU A 21 -8.33 -7.18 5.47
CA LEU A 21 -7.99 -7.53 4.09
C LEU A 21 -7.88 -9.05 4.00
N SER A 22 -8.65 -9.67 3.10
CA SER A 22 -8.56 -11.08 2.79
C SER A 22 -8.13 -11.28 1.35
N VAL A 23 -7.09 -12.06 1.15
CA VAL A 23 -6.60 -12.50 -0.16
C VAL A 23 -6.75 -14.02 -0.19
N TRP A 24 -7.45 -14.54 -1.17
CA TRP A 24 -7.72 -15.98 -1.27
C TRP A 24 -7.40 -16.50 -2.67
N ASP A 25 -6.46 -17.45 -2.71
CA ASP A 25 -6.08 -18.24 -3.88
C ASP A 25 -5.93 -17.38 -5.15
N ILE A 26 -5.27 -16.22 -5.03
CA ILE A 26 -5.11 -15.33 -6.18
C ILE A 26 -4.07 -15.87 -7.15
N HIS A 27 -4.46 -15.89 -8.44
CA HIS A 27 -3.61 -16.21 -9.57
C HIS A 27 -3.56 -15.01 -10.49
N ALA A 28 -2.36 -14.53 -10.83
CA ALA A 28 -2.23 -13.34 -11.66
C ALA A 28 -1.14 -13.45 -12.72
N TYR A 29 -1.38 -12.78 -13.85
CA TYR A 29 -0.60 -12.91 -15.06
C TYR A 29 -0.18 -11.56 -15.65
N TYR A 30 1.04 -11.50 -16.19
CA TYR A 30 1.49 -10.47 -17.13
C TYR A 30 1.35 -11.04 -18.55
N GLY A 31 0.27 -10.71 -19.26
CA GLY A 31 -0.05 -11.39 -20.51
C GLY A 31 -0.17 -12.89 -20.31
N GLU A 32 0.72 -13.68 -20.90
CA GLU A 32 0.77 -15.13 -20.75
C GLU A 32 1.66 -15.60 -19.58
N SER A 33 2.42 -14.71 -18.95
CA SER A 33 3.36 -15.07 -17.90
C SER A 33 2.64 -15.21 -16.55
N TYR A 34 2.59 -16.42 -16.02
CA TYR A 34 1.98 -16.78 -14.74
C TYR A 34 2.92 -16.46 -13.57
N ILE A 35 2.67 -15.39 -12.86
CA ILE A 35 3.59 -14.85 -11.84
C ILE A 35 3.09 -15.06 -10.42
N VAL A 36 1.79 -14.83 -10.14
CA VAL A 36 1.21 -15.06 -8.80
C VAL A 36 0.45 -16.37 -8.84
N GLN A 37 0.85 -17.30 -7.98
CA GLN A 37 0.47 -18.72 -8.09
C GLN A 37 -0.21 -19.20 -6.80
N GLY A 38 -1.50 -18.87 -6.63
CA GLY A 38 -2.31 -19.37 -5.52
C GLY A 38 -1.95 -18.75 -4.17
N VAL A 39 -1.76 -17.43 -4.12
CA VAL A 39 -1.39 -16.72 -2.90
C VAL A 39 -2.63 -16.48 -2.04
N SER A 40 -2.54 -16.84 -0.75
CA SER A 40 -3.60 -16.62 0.24
C SER A 40 -3.03 -16.10 1.55
N PHE A 41 -3.65 -15.06 2.11
CA PHE A 41 -3.36 -14.54 3.45
C PHE A 41 -4.48 -13.61 3.94
N ASN A 42 -4.49 -13.35 5.23
CA ASN A 42 -5.37 -12.38 5.87
C ASN A 42 -4.53 -11.31 6.58
N VAL A 43 -5.06 -10.09 6.63
CA VAL A 43 -4.52 -8.99 7.42
C VAL A 43 -5.64 -8.46 8.30
N HIS A 44 -5.40 -8.32 9.60
CA HIS A 44 -6.34 -7.79 10.56
C HIS A 44 -6.13 -6.29 10.75
N GLU A 45 -7.12 -5.63 11.32
CA GLU A 45 -7.00 -4.21 11.65
C GLU A 45 -5.82 -3.98 12.62
N GLY A 46 -5.01 -2.97 12.34
CA GLY A 46 -3.81 -2.68 13.10
C GLY A 46 -2.69 -3.72 12.97
N GLU A 47 -2.73 -4.61 12.00
CA GLU A 47 -1.68 -5.60 11.73
C GLU A 47 -0.67 -5.08 10.69
N ILE A 48 0.60 -5.46 10.84
CA ILE A 48 1.63 -5.34 9.81
C ILE A 48 2.01 -6.75 9.36
N LEU A 49 1.74 -7.06 8.09
CA LEU A 49 2.10 -8.33 7.46
C LEU A 49 3.29 -8.12 6.51
N ALA A 50 4.33 -8.95 6.66
CA ALA A 50 5.47 -8.95 5.75
C ALA A 50 5.37 -10.09 4.72
N LEU A 51 5.43 -9.74 3.43
CA LEU A 51 5.57 -10.70 2.35
C LEU A 51 7.07 -10.99 2.13
N LEU A 52 7.51 -12.18 2.51
CA LEU A 52 8.91 -12.59 2.39
C LEU A 52 9.11 -13.50 1.18
N GLY A 53 10.24 -13.36 0.51
CA GLY A 53 10.59 -14.17 -0.64
C GLY A 53 11.80 -13.62 -1.39
N ARG A 54 12.40 -14.47 -2.23
CA ARG A 54 13.54 -14.09 -3.10
C ARG A 54 13.10 -13.04 -4.14
N ASN A 55 14.06 -12.35 -4.72
CA ASN A 55 13.79 -11.49 -5.88
C ASN A 55 13.19 -12.33 -7.01
N GLY A 56 12.13 -11.81 -7.65
CA GLY A 56 11.36 -12.55 -8.64
C GLY A 56 10.29 -13.52 -8.08
N ALA A 57 10.13 -13.63 -6.76
CA ALA A 57 9.09 -14.49 -6.16
C ALA A 57 7.64 -13.97 -6.31
N GLY A 58 7.43 -12.83 -6.97
CA GLY A 58 6.11 -12.28 -7.22
C GLY A 58 5.57 -11.35 -6.13
N LYS A 59 6.40 -10.87 -5.16
CA LYS A 59 5.98 -9.94 -4.11
C LYS A 59 5.34 -8.66 -4.67
N THR A 60 6.09 -7.92 -5.49
CA THR A 60 5.60 -6.73 -6.21
C THR A 60 4.35 -7.03 -7.03
N SER A 61 4.33 -8.16 -7.73
CA SER A 61 3.18 -8.58 -8.56
C SER A 61 1.95 -8.85 -7.71
N THR A 62 2.12 -9.45 -6.53
CA THR A 62 1.04 -9.68 -5.57
C THR A 62 0.47 -8.35 -5.06
N LEU A 63 1.32 -7.41 -4.64
CA LEU A 63 0.87 -6.07 -4.20
C LEU A 63 0.15 -5.31 -5.30
N ARG A 64 0.67 -5.33 -6.53
CA ARG A 64 0.02 -4.71 -7.70
C ARG A 64 -1.33 -5.34 -8.03
N ALA A 65 -1.43 -6.67 -7.95
CA ALA A 65 -2.68 -7.39 -8.17
C ALA A 65 -3.74 -7.00 -7.12
N ILE A 66 -3.37 -6.91 -5.83
CA ILE A 66 -4.24 -6.45 -4.75
C ILE A 66 -4.68 -5.00 -4.95
N ALA A 67 -3.76 -4.11 -5.37
CA ALA A 67 -4.06 -2.71 -5.70
C ALA A 67 -4.86 -2.56 -7.00
N ARG A 68 -5.18 -3.67 -7.68
CA ARG A 68 -5.98 -3.70 -8.92
C ARG A 68 -5.36 -2.89 -10.05
N LEU A 69 -4.03 -2.79 -10.11
CA LEU A 69 -3.39 -2.19 -11.27
C LEU A 69 -3.71 -2.98 -12.54
N ASP A 70 -3.64 -2.33 -13.70
CA ASP A 70 -3.99 -2.94 -15.00
C ASP A 70 -3.16 -4.19 -15.31
N SER A 71 -1.98 -4.28 -14.70
CA SER A 71 -1.08 -5.43 -14.82
C SER A 71 -0.28 -5.63 -13.52
N PRO A 72 -0.22 -6.86 -12.98
CA PRO A 72 -0.77 -8.11 -13.49
C PRO A 72 -2.30 -8.22 -13.26
N GLN A 73 -2.97 -9.00 -14.11
CA GLN A 73 -4.41 -9.25 -13.99
C GLN A 73 -4.69 -10.50 -13.13
N ILE A 74 -5.58 -10.38 -12.16
CA ILE A 74 -6.11 -11.52 -11.42
C ILE A 74 -7.07 -12.28 -12.34
N THR A 75 -6.80 -13.57 -12.56
CA THR A 75 -7.63 -14.46 -13.37
C THR A 75 -8.42 -15.46 -12.54
N HIS A 76 -7.98 -15.71 -11.31
CA HIS A 76 -8.63 -16.59 -10.34
C HIS A 76 -8.36 -16.11 -8.93
N GLY A 77 -9.25 -16.49 -8.00
CA GLY A 77 -9.16 -16.09 -6.60
C GLY A 77 -9.86 -14.78 -6.31
N GLU A 78 -9.84 -14.37 -5.06
CA GLU A 78 -10.60 -13.25 -4.55
C GLU A 78 -9.75 -12.36 -3.64
N VAL A 79 -10.04 -11.05 -3.68
CA VAL A 79 -9.49 -10.06 -2.76
C VAL A 79 -10.65 -9.27 -2.16
N TRP A 80 -10.70 -9.21 -0.84
CA TRP A 80 -11.75 -8.52 -0.10
C TRP A 80 -11.13 -7.51 0.86
N LEU A 81 -11.67 -6.28 0.86
CA LEU A 81 -11.37 -5.26 1.85
C LEU A 81 -12.64 -5.06 2.68
N ASP A 82 -12.63 -5.52 3.93
CA ASP A 82 -13.80 -5.61 4.77
C ASP A 82 -14.89 -6.43 4.04
N HIS A 83 -16.00 -5.83 3.63
CA HIS A 83 -17.07 -6.48 2.88
C HIS A 83 -17.07 -6.14 1.38
N GLN A 84 -16.04 -5.47 0.87
CA GLN A 84 -15.96 -4.99 -0.51
C GLN A 84 -15.10 -5.93 -1.36
N PRO A 85 -15.64 -6.48 -2.47
CA PRO A 85 -14.91 -7.40 -3.35
C PRO A 85 -13.97 -6.62 -4.29
N LEU A 86 -12.73 -6.36 -3.84
CA LEU A 86 -11.74 -5.61 -4.62
C LEU A 86 -11.43 -6.25 -5.97
N HIS A 87 -11.44 -7.59 -6.05
CA HIS A 87 -11.14 -8.33 -7.28
C HIS A 87 -12.09 -8.02 -8.44
N LEU A 88 -13.26 -7.44 -8.18
CA LEU A 88 -14.23 -6.99 -9.18
C LEU A 88 -14.08 -5.50 -9.55
N MET A 89 -13.24 -4.76 -8.84
CA MET A 89 -13.06 -3.32 -9.00
C MET A 89 -11.99 -2.98 -10.02
N LYS A 90 -12.06 -1.78 -10.59
CA LYS A 90 -10.96 -1.13 -11.29
C LYS A 90 -9.98 -0.52 -10.31
N SER A 91 -8.78 -0.16 -10.75
CA SER A 91 -7.72 0.39 -9.88
C SER A 91 -8.15 1.65 -9.14
N TYR A 92 -8.85 2.57 -9.80
CA TYR A 92 -9.33 3.80 -9.15
C TYR A 92 -10.43 3.53 -8.10
N GLU A 93 -11.26 2.50 -8.30
CA GLU A 93 -12.29 2.08 -7.35
C GLU A 93 -11.65 1.45 -6.11
N ALA A 94 -10.65 0.58 -6.29
CA ALA A 94 -9.87 0.00 -5.20
C ALA A 94 -9.13 1.08 -4.38
N ALA A 95 -8.54 2.08 -5.06
CA ALA A 95 -7.93 3.23 -4.40
C ALA A 95 -8.96 4.05 -3.61
N THR A 96 -10.17 4.25 -4.14
CA THR A 96 -11.26 4.95 -3.44
C THR A 96 -11.83 4.12 -2.27
N ALA A 97 -11.80 2.79 -2.38
CA ALA A 97 -12.19 1.89 -1.30
C ALA A 97 -11.20 1.90 -0.12
N GLY A 98 -9.98 2.44 -0.32
CA GLY A 98 -8.99 2.63 0.73
C GLY A 98 -7.69 1.83 0.55
N ILE A 99 -7.37 1.35 -0.64
CA ILE A 99 -6.08 0.72 -0.93
C ILE A 99 -5.07 1.79 -1.35
N GLY A 100 -4.00 1.96 -0.57
CA GLY A 100 -2.83 2.77 -0.92
C GLY A 100 -1.65 1.90 -1.31
N LEU A 101 -0.99 2.16 -2.44
CA LEU A 101 0.23 1.48 -2.86
C LEU A 101 1.38 2.47 -2.95
N VAL A 102 2.45 2.19 -2.23
CA VAL A 102 3.75 2.85 -2.34
C VAL A 102 4.66 1.93 -3.14
N PRO A 103 4.96 2.25 -4.42
CA PRO A 103 5.78 1.42 -5.26
C PRO A 103 7.28 1.62 -4.96
N GLU A 104 8.11 0.66 -5.35
CA GLU A 104 9.57 0.65 -5.24
C GLU A 104 10.21 1.92 -5.86
N ASP A 105 9.72 2.35 -7.03
CA ASP A 105 10.21 3.53 -7.75
C ASP A 105 9.71 4.88 -7.18
N ARG A 106 9.01 4.86 -6.03
CA ARG A 106 8.48 6.00 -5.25
C ARG A 106 7.54 6.93 -6.03
N ARG A 107 7.64 6.99 -7.33
CA ARG A 107 6.84 7.82 -8.27
C ARG A 107 6.66 9.26 -7.82
N ILE A 108 7.75 9.91 -7.40
CA ILE A 108 7.73 11.34 -7.13
C ILE A 108 7.46 12.08 -8.44
N ILE A 109 6.53 13.04 -8.39
CA ILE A 109 6.11 13.78 -9.58
C ILE A 109 7.15 14.88 -9.87
N PRO A 110 7.84 14.81 -11.02
CA PRO A 110 8.83 15.82 -11.39
C PRO A 110 8.20 17.20 -11.58
N GLY A 111 8.98 18.24 -11.31
CA GLY A 111 8.54 19.64 -11.45
C GLY A 111 7.60 20.12 -10.35
N LEU A 112 7.20 19.23 -9.40
CA LEU A 112 6.40 19.59 -8.25
C LEU A 112 7.23 19.62 -6.97
N THR A 113 6.97 20.62 -6.13
CA THR A 113 7.50 20.70 -4.77
C THR A 113 6.94 19.57 -3.90
N VAL A 114 7.53 19.36 -2.72
CA VAL A 114 7.00 18.42 -1.70
C VAL A 114 5.54 18.75 -1.38
N GLU A 115 5.23 20.02 -1.13
CA GLU A 115 3.88 20.47 -0.80
C GLU A 115 2.89 20.21 -1.94
N GLU A 116 3.24 20.52 -3.19
CA GLU A 116 2.41 20.26 -4.36
C GLU A 116 2.20 18.77 -4.62
N ASN A 117 3.21 17.93 -4.38
CA ASN A 117 3.07 16.48 -4.44
C ASN A 117 2.02 15.96 -3.45
N LEU A 118 1.97 16.51 -2.23
CA LEU A 118 0.98 16.14 -1.21
C LEU A 118 -0.41 16.70 -1.55
N GLN A 119 -0.49 17.97 -1.96
CA GLN A 119 -1.75 18.61 -2.35
C GLN A 119 -2.40 17.90 -3.54
N LEU A 120 -1.61 17.48 -4.53
CA LEU A 120 -2.13 16.74 -5.68
C LEU A 120 -2.80 15.43 -5.27
N ALA A 121 -2.29 14.76 -4.24
CA ALA A 121 -2.90 13.54 -3.72
C ALA A 121 -4.26 13.79 -3.05
N GLN A 122 -4.55 15.04 -2.64
CA GLN A 122 -5.79 15.47 -1.98
C GLN A 122 -6.81 16.12 -2.92
N ILE A 123 -6.52 16.22 -4.23
CA ILE A 123 -7.43 16.92 -5.19
C ILE A 123 -8.81 16.26 -5.25
N ALA A 124 -8.88 14.94 -5.14
CA ALA A 124 -10.14 14.21 -5.24
C ALA A 124 -10.44 13.43 -3.95
N PRO A 125 -11.70 13.46 -3.45
CA PRO A 125 -12.09 12.66 -2.31
C PRO A 125 -11.98 11.14 -2.62
N PRO A 126 -11.81 10.31 -1.61
CA PRO A 126 -11.75 10.67 -0.20
C PRO A 126 -10.39 11.30 0.17
N ILE A 127 -10.46 12.34 1.02
CA ILE A 127 -9.25 13.03 1.54
C ILE A 127 -8.89 12.38 2.88
N GLY A 128 -7.64 11.95 3.00
CA GLY A 128 -7.11 11.35 4.21
C GLY A 128 -6.52 12.39 5.18
N TRP A 129 -5.26 12.23 5.53
CA TRP A 129 -4.63 13.10 6.52
C TRP A 129 -4.37 14.50 5.97
N SER A 130 -4.59 15.52 6.83
CA SER A 130 -4.27 16.90 6.50
C SER A 130 -2.76 17.09 6.30
N LEU A 131 -2.37 18.16 5.56
CA LEU A 131 -0.97 18.49 5.37
C LEU A 131 -0.24 18.70 6.71
N GLU A 132 -0.89 19.35 7.67
CA GLU A 132 -0.31 19.57 9.00
C GLU A 132 0.00 18.26 9.70
N ARG A 133 -0.95 17.30 9.70
CA ARG A 133 -0.74 15.97 10.28
C ARG A 133 0.38 15.20 9.59
N LEU A 134 0.46 15.29 8.25
CA LEU A 134 1.55 14.69 7.47
C LEU A 134 2.90 15.31 7.84
N TYR A 135 2.96 16.63 8.00
CA TYR A 135 4.19 17.32 8.40
C TYR A 135 4.60 17.04 9.86
N ASP A 136 3.63 16.78 10.75
CA ASP A 136 3.93 16.35 12.12
C ASP A 136 4.57 14.96 12.13
N LEU A 137 4.10 14.07 11.26
CA LEU A 137 4.65 12.72 11.12
C LEU A 137 5.99 12.71 10.36
N PHE A 138 6.18 13.62 9.39
CA PHE A 138 7.37 13.74 8.55
C PHE A 138 7.98 15.15 8.64
N PRO A 139 8.65 15.53 9.77
CA PRO A 139 9.15 16.89 9.96
C PRO A 139 10.14 17.34 8.87
N ARG A 140 10.95 16.41 8.33
CA ARG A 140 11.87 16.69 7.22
C ARG A 140 11.15 17.17 5.96
N LEU A 141 9.95 16.63 5.67
CA LEU A 141 9.15 17.09 4.54
C LEU A 141 8.62 18.51 4.77
N ARG A 142 8.29 18.87 6.02
CA ARG A 142 7.90 20.24 6.40
C ARG A 142 9.03 21.24 6.12
N GLU A 143 10.24 20.92 6.55
CA GLU A 143 11.43 21.77 6.33
C GLU A 143 11.69 22.00 4.84
N ARG A 144 11.43 21.00 4.02
CA ARG A 144 11.69 20.98 2.57
C ARG A 144 10.45 21.20 1.71
N ARG A 145 9.34 21.66 2.28
CA ARG A 145 8.03 21.72 1.61
C ARG A 145 8.03 22.46 0.26
N LYS A 146 8.92 23.45 0.11
CA LYS A 146 9.07 24.25 -1.12
C LYS A 146 10.16 23.73 -2.07
N GLN A 147 10.87 22.68 -1.68
CA GLN A 147 11.89 22.05 -2.51
C GLN A 147 11.21 21.11 -3.51
N GLU A 148 11.74 21.00 -4.73
CA GLU A 148 11.27 20.04 -5.71
C GLU A 148 11.48 18.60 -5.22
N GLY A 149 10.42 17.78 -5.28
CA GLY A 149 10.40 16.44 -4.69
C GLY A 149 11.47 15.50 -5.24
N VAL A 150 11.80 15.58 -6.53
CA VAL A 150 12.82 14.70 -7.14
C VAL A 150 14.25 15.06 -6.71
N THR A 151 14.47 16.24 -6.12
CA THR A 151 15.80 16.69 -5.63
C THR A 151 16.07 16.25 -4.19
N LEU A 152 15.09 15.64 -3.54
CA LEU A 152 15.24 15.07 -2.20
C LEU A 152 16.18 13.88 -2.18
N SER A 153 16.78 13.58 -1.01
CA SER A 153 17.48 12.31 -0.80
C SER A 153 16.55 11.11 -0.98
N GLY A 154 17.10 9.92 -1.26
CA GLY A 154 16.30 8.72 -1.44
C GLY A 154 15.38 8.41 -0.26
N GLY A 155 15.82 8.63 0.98
CA GLY A 155 15.00 8.45 2.17
C GLY A 155 13.87 9.48 2.28
N GLU A 156 14.15 10.76 1.99
CA GLU A 156 13.10 11.80 1.97
C GLU A 156 12.08 11.57 0.86
N GLN A 157 12.51 11.08 -0.32
CA GLN A 157 11.60 10.67 -1.39
C GLN A 157 10.71 9.50 -0.96
N GLN A 158 11.26 8.52 -0.21
CA GLN A 158 10.48 7.41 0.34
C GLN A 158 9.42 7.91 1.33
N MET A 159 9.81 8.81 2.24
CA MET A 159 8.87 9.47 3.16
C MET A 159 7.78 10.23 2.41
N LEU A 160 8.14 10.98 1.34
CA LEU A 160 7.18 11.69 0.52
C LEU A 160 6.21 10.75 -0.18
N SER A 161 6.67 9.61 -0.69
CA SER A 161 5.82 8.60 -1.31
C SER A 161 4.81 8.00 -0.32
N ILE A 162 5.25 7.69 0.91
CA ILE A 162 4.37 7.23 1.99
C ILE A 162 3.37 8.33 2.38
N ALA A 163 3.83 9.56 2.59
CA ALA A 163 2.98 10.70 2.94
C ALA A 163 1.89 10.96 1.88
N ARG A 164 2.22 10.81 0.59
CA ARG A 164 1.26 10.92 -0.51
C ARG A 164 0.16 9.84 -0.45
N ALA A 165 0.51 8.62 -0.06
CA ALA A 165 -0.49 7.57 0.14
C ALA A 165 -1.43 7.94 1.31
N LEU A 166 -0.88 8.41 2.44
CA LEU A 166 -1.64 8.83 3.62
C LEU A 166 -2.48 10.09 3.39
N ALA A 167 -2.10 10.94 2.43
CA ALA A 167 -2.89 12.10 2.01
C ALA A 167 -4.27 11.70 1.44
N ARG A 168 -4.45 10.43 1.07
CA ARG A 168 -5.73 9.80 0.74
C ARG A 168 -6.28 9.10 1.97
N ASP A 169 -7.61 8.89 2.01
CA ASP A 169 -8.26 8.10 3.06
C ASP A 169 -8.03 6.60 2.81
N ILE A 170 -6.84 6.14 3.18
CA ILE A 170 -6.45 4.75 3.01
C ILE A 170 -6.76 3.93 4.27
N LYS A 171 -7.13 2.68 4.04
CA LYS A 171 -7.43 1.67 5.04
C LYS A 171 -6.35 0.59 5.09
N VAL A 172 -5.72 0.33 3.96
CA VAL A 172 -4.59 -0.61 3.83
C VAL A 172 -3.48 0.05 3.04
N LEU A 173 -2.29 0.11 3.63
CA LEU A 173 -1.08 0.60 3.00
C LEU A 173 -0.24 -0.58 2.51
N LEU A 174 -0.08 -0.69 1.21
CA LEU A 174 0.79 -1.66 0.55
C LEU A 174 2.14 -0.99 0.28
N LEU A 175 3.23 -1.59 0.77
CA LEU A 175 4.60 -1.08 0.60
C LEU A 175 5.42 -2.07 -0.20
N ASP A 176 5.93 -1.65 -1.36
CA ASP A 176 6.78 -2.46 -2.22
C ASP A 176 8.24 -2.07 -2.03
N GLU A 177 9.04 -2.98 -1.50
CA GLU A 177 10.48 -2.82 -1.17
C GLU A 177 10.81 -1.47 -0.47
N PRO A 178 10.11 -1.12 0.65
CA PRO A 178 10.16 0.24 1.22
C PRO A 178 11.53 0.66 1.75
N TYR A 179 12.48 -0.25 1.87
CA TYR A 179 13.80 -0.02 2.46
C TYR A 179 14.93 -0.12 1.44
N GLU A 180 14.63 -0.45 0.18
CA GLU A 180 15.65 -0.69 -0.83
C GLU A 180 16.52 0.56 -1.08
N GLY A 181 17.84 0.37 -1.05
CA GLY A 181 18.82 1.44 -1.31
C GLY A 181 18.88 2.53 -0.24
N LEU A 182 18.31 2.30 0.95
CA LEU A 182 18.32 3.27 2.04
C LEU A 182 19.40 2.96 3.10
N ALA A 183 19.96 4.02 3.70
CA ALA A 183 20.85 3.88 4.83
C ALA A 183 20.10 3.36 6.08
N PRO A 184 20.75 2.55 6.96
CA PRO A 184 20.11 1.96 8.13
C PRO A 184 19.36 2.96 9.02
N VAL A 185 19.91 4.14 9.23
CA VAL A 185 19.28 5.20 10.04
C VAL A 185 17.96 5.67 9.45
N ILE A 186 17.82 5.67 8.12
CA ILE A 186 16.57 6.03 7.43
C ILE A 186 15.56 4.89 7.51
N VAL A 187 16.03 3.65 7.41
CA VAL A 187 15.16 2.47 7.63
C VAL A 187 14.52 2.52 9.01
N ASP A 188 15.32 2.77 10.07
CA ASP A 188 14.83 2.92 11.45
C ASP A 188 13.78 4.05 11.58
N GLU A 189 13.99 5.17 10.86
CA GLU A 189 13.07 6.29 10.87
C GLU A 189 11.74 5.94 10.20
N ILE A 190 11.78 5.26 9.05
CA ILE A 190 10.58 4.79 8.34
C ILE A 190 9.84 3.75 9.20
N GLU A 191 10.55 2.78 9.80
CA GLU A 191 9.91 1.79 10.68
C GLU A 191 9.19 2.41 11.86
N ARG A 192 9.80 3.39 12.54
CA ARG A 192 9.13 4.13 13.63
C ARG A 192 7.87 4.83 13.12
N THR A 193 7.96 5.46 11.95
CA THR A 193 6.82 6.13 11.33
C THR A 193 5.69 5.15 11.00
N LEU A 194 5.99 3.98 10.43
CA LEU A 194 5.00 2.94 10.15
C LEU A 194 4.33 2.41 11.42
N ARG A 195 5.07 2.28 12.53
CA ARG A 195 4.50 1.91 13.84
C ARG A 195 3.52 2.98 14.33
N LEU A 196 3.85 4.27 14.23
CA LEU A 196 2.95 5.36 14.59
C LEU A 196 1.69 5.41 13.72
N ILE A 197 1.81 5.12 12.42
CA ILE A 197 0.65 5.02 11.52
C ILE A 197 -0.29 3.90 11.95
N LYS A 198 0.26 2.74 12.34
CA LYS A 198 -0.49 1.58 12.79
C LYS A 198 -1.35 1.88 14.04
N GLU A 199 -0.90 2.76 14.93
CA GLU A 199 -1.56 3.12 16.20
C GLU A 199 -2.69 4.15 16.01
N GLN A 200 -2.89 4.66 14.81
CA GLN A 200 -3.87 5.72 14.48
C GLN A 200 -5.16 5.16 13.87
#